data_b06128d5d5ff4fa241e953005b2b074d
#
_entry.id   b06128d5d5ff4fa241e953005b2b074d
#
_cell.length_a   1.000
_cell.length_b   1.000
_cell.length_c   1.000
_cell.angle_alpha   90.00
_cell.angle_beta   90.00
_cell.angle_gamma   90.00
#
_symmetry.space_group_name_H-M   'P 1'
#
loop_
_entity.id
_entity.type
_entity.pdbx_description
1 polymer ?
#
loop_
_entity_poly.entity_id
_entity_poly.type
_entity_poly.pdbx_seq_one_letter_code
_entity_poly.pdbx_strand_id
1 'polypeptide(L)'
;DHSMNTSGRHFLQIPGPTNVPDRILRALSQPTIDHRGPDFKGLCREVLDGLKVVFKTKNPVIIFPASGTGAWEAGLVNTLSPGDRVLMFETGHFGTLWKQLAEKLGLQVDWIPGNWREGVNPDKVEELLNADRDQQIHAVCVVHNETATGVTSDIAAIRKAVDRSTHPALFMVDTISSLASMDYRHDEWKVDVTVAGSQKGLMLPPGLSFNAVSDKALKASEKAELPRAYWNWEEMLNSNEQSVFPSTPATNLLYGLKEALILLQEEGLDQVFARHRQLAEATRMAVQGWNLEMNALNSHEYSDSLTAVRMPEGHDADQFRKVVLENFNVSLGNGLGKIQGKVF
;
A
#
# COMPACT_ATOMS: atom_id res chain seq x y z
N ASP A 1 1.96 19.92 -35.11
CA ASP A 1 0.93 20.07 -34.08
C ASP A 1 -0.26 19.15 -34.42
N HIS A 2 -0.15 17.87 -34.04
CA HIS A 2 -1.33 17.02 -34.02
C HIS A 2 -2.03 17.29 -32.67
N SER A 3 -2.96 18.26 -32.67
CA SER A 3 -3.94 18.36 -31.62
C SER A 3 -4.72 17.04 -31.60
N MET A 4 -4.43 16.17 -30.69
CA MET A 4 -5.24 14.98 -30.48
C MET A 4 -6.66 15.46 -30.17
N ASN A 5 -7.59 15.19 -31.08
CA ASN A 5 -9.01 15.41 -30.89
C ASN A 5 -9.48 14.33 -29.86
N THR A 6 -9.12 14.51 -28.61
CA THR A 6 -9.52 13.58 -27.56
C THR A 6 -10.94 13.90 -27.14
N SER A 7 -11.88 13.13 -27.67
CA SER A 7 -13.26 13.15 -27.15
C SER A 7 -13.34 12.24 -25.93
N GLY A 8 -13.82 12.78 -24.82
CA GLY A 8 -14.02 12.02 -23.59
C GLY A 8 -12.91 12.14 -22.55
N ARG A 9 -13.03 11.35 -21.50
CA ARG A 9 -12.09 11.35 -20.37
C ARG A 9 -10.85 10.53 -20.72
N HIS A 10 -9.68 11.04 -20.35
CA HIS A 10 -8.43 10.26 -20.42
C HIS A 10 -8.48 9.07 -19.45
N PHE A 11 -8.06 7.90 -19.92
CA PHE A 11 -8.02 6.69 -19.11
C PHE A 11 -6.63 6.48 -18.49
N LEU A 12 -6.60 6.46 -17.15
CA LEU A 12 -5.43 6.06 -16.37
C LEU A 12 -5.50 4.54 -16.14
N GLN A 13 -4.81 3.79 -16.97
CA GLN A 13 -4.62 2.33 -16.83
C GLN A 13 -3.24 2.03 -16.24
N ILE A 14 -2.85 2.86 -15.28
CA ILE A 14 -1.61 2.75 -14.51
C ILE A 14 -1.90 2.19 -13.12
N PRO A 15 -0.92 1.61 -12.41
CA PRO A 15 -1.13 1.09 -11.05
C PRO A 15 -1.51 2.14 -10.00
N GLY A 16 -1.47 3.40 -10.37
CA GLY A 16 -1.85 4.55 -9.56
C GLY A 16 -0.98 5.77 -9.88
N PRO A 17 -1.49 6.97 -9.62
CA PRO A 17 -2.83 7.24 -9.08
C PRO A 17 -3.96 6.75 -9.98
N THR A 18 -5.09 6.39 -9.38
CA THR A 18 -6.25 5.84 -10.10
C THR A 18 -7.18 6.95 -10.61
N ASN A 19 -8.06 6.60 -11.55
CA ASN A 19 -9.19 7.46 -11.88
C ASN A 19 -10.05 7.69 -10.63
N VAL A 20 -10.45 8.93 -10.38
CA VAL A 20 -11.27 9.28 -9.23
C VAL A 20 -12.75 9.30 -9.66
N PRO A 21 -13.63 8.53 -8.99
CA PRO A 21 -15.06 8.55 -9.29
C PRO A 21 -15.69 9.93 -9.10
N ASP A 22 -16.70 10.25 -9.90
CA ASP A 22 -17.36 11.57 -9.85
C ASP A 22 -17.96 11.88 -8.47
N ARG A 23 -18.49 10.89 -7.76
CA ARG A 23 -18.99 11.07 -6.39
C ARG A 23 -17.91 11.55 -5.45
N ILE A 24 -16.70 11.02 -5.56
CA ILE A 24 -15.56 11.44 -4.75
C ILE A 24 -15.09 12.83 -5.16
N LEU A 25 -15.01 13.14 -6.47
CA LEU A 25 -14.67 14.47 -6.95
C LEU A 25 -15.64 15.53 -6.41
N ARG A 26 -16.94 15.25 -6.40
CA ARG A 26 -17.95 16.15 -5.81
C ARG A 26 -17.75 16.32 -4.30
N ALA A 27 -17.43 15.26 -3.58
CA ALA A 27 -17.14 15.33 -2.15
C ALA A 27 -15.91 16.21 -1.86
N LEU A 28 -14.85 16.06 -2.65
CA LEU A 28 -13.63 16.87 -2.54
C LEU A 28 -13.89 18.38 -2.77
N SER A 29 -14.91 18.73 -3.53
CA SER A 29 -15.26 20.11 -3.86
C SER A 29 -16.13 20.82 -2.82
N GLN A 30 -16.45 20.17 -1.70
CA GLN A 30 -17.19 20.80 -0.61
C GLN A 30 -16.41 21.98 -0.02
N PRO A 31 -17.10 23.02 0.46
CA PRO A 31 -16.44 24.12 1.16
C PRO A 31 -15.64 23.59 2.36
N THR A 32 -14.44 24.13 2.54
CA THR A 32 -13.61 23.83 3.71
C THR A 32 -14.30 24.30 4.98
N ILE A 33 -14.26 23.50 6.02
CA ILE A 33 -14.85 23.79 7.34
C ILE A 33 -13.79 24.04 8.40
N ASP A 34 -14.20 24.62 9.52
CA ASP A 34 -13.33 24.73 10.70
C ASP A 34 -13.00 23.33 11.27
N HIS A 35 -11.75 22.97 11.20
CA HIS A 35 -11.26 21.66 11.67
C HIS A 35 -11.26 21.50 13.21
N ARG A 36 -11.66 22.53 13.94
CA ARG A 36 -11.91 22.49 15.39
C ARG A 36 -13.39 22.57 15.74
N GLY A 37 -14.24 22.78 14.74
CA GLY A 37 -15.67 22.88 14.89
C GLY A 37 -16.38 21.53 15.04
N PRO A 38 -17.68 21.56 15.40
CA PRO A 38 -18.46 20.33 15.63
C PRO A 38 -18.66 19.49 14.37
N ASP A 39 -18.80 20.12 13.20
CA ASP A 39 -18.99 19.42 11.93
C ASP A 39 -17.77 18.59 11.58
N PHE A 40 -16.57 19.10 11.83
CA PHE A 40 -15.33 18.37 11.62
C PHE A 40 -15.21 17.15 12.54
N LYS A 41 -15.65 17.27 13.79
CA LYS A 41 -15.64 16.14 14.74
C LYS A 41 -16.47 14.96 14.22
N GLY A 42 -17.60 15.22 13.62
CA GLY A 42 -18.42 14.21 12.96
C GLY A 42 -17.68 13.53 11.81
N LEU A 43 -17.11 14.32 10.90
CA LEU A 43 -16.32 13.83 9.77
C LEU A 43 -15.12 13.00 10.24
N CYS A 44 -14.35 13.48 11.21
CA CYS A 44 -13.20 12.81 11.78
C CYS A 44 -13.57 11.41 12.31
N ARG A 45 -14.63 11.33 13.10
CA ARG A 45 -15.09 10.05 13.67
C ARG A 45 -15.54 9.08 12.59
N GLU A 46 -16.32 9.54 11.61
CA GLU A 46 -16.81 8.70 10.53
C GLU A 46 -15.66 8.10 9.70
N VAL A 47 -14.62 8.87 9.36
CA VAL A 47 -13.50 8.36 8.59
C VAL A 47 -12.63 7.41 9.41
N LEU A 48 -12.37 7.70 10.67
CA LEU A 48 -11.60 6.83 11.55
C LEU A 48 -12.30 5.48 11.78
N ASP A 49 -13.61 5.50 12.03
CA ASP A 49 -14.39 4.27 12.20
C ASP A 49 -14.51 3.48 10.90
N GLY A 50 -14.74 4.15 9.78
CA GLY A 50 -14.84 3.52 8.47
C GLY A 50 -13.54 2.86 8.01
N LEU A 51 -12.39 3.46 8.33
CA LEU A 51 -11.09 2.85 8.03
C LEU A 51 -10.87 1.53 8.78
N LYS A 52 -11.34 1.42 10.01
CA LYS A 52 -11.24 0.15 10.77
C LYS A 52 -11.93 -1.00 10.03
N VAL A 53 -13.05 -0.73 9.38
CA VAL A 53 -13.75 -1.74 8.57
C VAL A 53 -12.90 -2.19 7.38
N VAL A 54 -12.28 -1.25 6.68
CA VAL A 54 -11.46 -1.54 5.49
C VAL A 54 -10.20 -2.32 5.85
N PHE A 55 -9.52 -1.97 6.93
CA PHE A 55 -8.35 -2.69 7.42
C PHE A 55 -8.70 -3.99 8.16
N LYS A 56 -9.97 -4.22 8.46
CA LYS A 56 -10.43 -5.35 9.30
C LYS A 56 -9.70 -5.36 10.65
N THR A 57 -9.79 -4.22 11.35
CA THR A 57 -9.16 -4.03 12.66
C THR A 57 -10.12 -3.40 13.66
N LYS A 58 -9.94 -3.75 14.94
CA LYS A 58 -10.57 -3.06 16.06
C LYS A 58 -9.66 -1.98 16.65
N ASN A 59 -8.40 -1.98 16.24
CA ASN A 59 -7.37 -1.08 16.73
C ASN A 59 -7.36 0.23 15.92
N PRO A 60 -6.65 1.27 16.39
CA PRO A 60 -6.59 2.54 15.69
C PRO A 60 -6.00 2.46 14.29
N VAL A 61 -6.53 3.29 13.40
CA VAL A 61 -5.92 3.62 12.11
C VAL A 61 -5.53 5.09 12.13
N ILE A 62 -4.27 5.37 11.89
CA ILE A 62 -3.69 6.72 11.96
C ILE A 62 -3.60 7.30 10.55
N ILE A 63 -4.06 8.54 10.38
CA ILE A 63 -4.07 9.25 9.09
C ILE A 63 -3.00 10.33 9.12
N PHE A 64 -2.12 10.35 8.11
CA PHE A 64 -1.21 11.46 7.85
C PHE A 64 -1.44 12.03 6.44
N PRO A 65 -1.38 13.36 6.27
CA PRO A 65 -1.39 13.98 4.95
C PRO A 65 -0.04 13.75 4.25
N ALA A 66 0.04 12.65 3.52
CA ALA A 66 1.26 12.20 2.85
C ALA A 66 0.95 11.17 1.76
N SER A 67 1.96 10.77 1.00
CA SER A 67 1.94 9.53 0.21
C SER A 67 2.18 8.31 1.11
N GLY A 68 2.00 7.11 0.58
CA GLY A 68 2.33 5.86 1.29
C GLY A 68 3.78 5.81 1.79
N THR A 69 4.70 6.48 1.10
CA THR A 69 6.11 6.64 1.53
C THR A 69 6.21 7.29 2.92
N GLY A 70 5.37 8.30 3.19
CA GLY A 70 5.30 8.92 4.52
C GLY A 70 4.83 7.94 5.59
N ALA A 71 3.91 7.04 5.26
CA ALA A 71 3.45 5.99 6.18
C ALA A 71 4.52 4.93 6.44
N TRP A 72 5.42 4.63 5.49
CA TRP A 72 6.61 3.82 5.73
C TRP A 72 7.48 4.47 6.82
N GLU A 73 7.80 5.75 6.65
CA GLU A 73 8.62 6.47 7.61
C GLU A 73 7.95 6.53 8.98
N ALA A 74 6.66 6.89 9.04
CA ALA A 74 5.91 6.93 10.29
C ALA A 74 5.91 5.58 11.01
N GLY A 75 5.69 4.48 10.31
CA GLY A 75 5.73 3.14 10.87
C GLY A 75 7.08 2.80 11.51
N LEU A 76 8.18 3.11 10.83
CA LEU A 76 9.53 2.82 11.29
C LEU A 76 9.94 3.73 12.47
N VAL A 77 9.74 5.04 12.37
CA VAL A 77 10.20 5.97 13.41
C VAL A 77 9.41 5.86 14.72
N ASN A 78 8.16 5.40 14.65
CA ASN A 78 7.36 5.20 15.86
C ASN A 78 7.65 3.89 16.59
N THR A 79 8.31 2.92 15.97
CA THR A 79 8.47 1.58 16.53
C THR A 79 9.91 1.17 16.78
N LEU A 80 10.87 1.88 16.21
CA LEU A 80 12.28 1.48 16.18
C LEU A 80 13.21 2.57 16.75
N SER A 81 14.40 2.15 17.11
CA SER A 81 15.48 2.98 17.62
C SER A 81 16.67 3.00 16.67
N PRO A 82 17.58 4.01 16.77
CA PRO A 82 18.76 4.06 15.91
C PRO A 82 19.57 2.76 15.93
N GLY A 83 19.93 2.25 14.77
CA GLY A 83 20.72 1.03 14.62
C GLY A 83 19.94 -0.27 14.71
N ASP A 84 18.63 -0.23 14.96
CA ASP A 84 17.79 -1.45 14.98
C ASP A 84 17.85 -2.18 13.63
N ARG A 85 17.86 -3.52 13.69
CA ARG A 85 17.87 -4.38 12.51
C ARG A 85 16.47 -4.70 12.05
N VAL A 86 16.27 -4.62 10.74
CA VAL A 86 15.02 -4.95 10.07
C VAL A 86 15.27 -5.94 8.94
N LEU A 87 14.41 -6.94 8.82
CA LEU A 87 14.45 -7.93 7.76
C LEU A 87 13.53 -7.47 6.63
N MET A 88 14.10 -7.28 5.42
CA MET A 88 13.37 -6.82 4.24
C MET A 88 13.72 -7.67 3.02
N PHE A 89 12.83 -7.67 2.03
CA PHE A 89 12.90 -8.57 0.87
C PHE A 89 12.85 -7.79 -0.44
N GLU A 90 13.68 -8.19 -1.40
CA GLU A 90 13.67 -7.63 -2.75
C GLU A 90 12.55 -8.26 -3.58
N THR A 91 11.34 -7.72 -3.44
CA THR A 91 10.18 -8.12 -4.24
C THR A 91 9.97 -7.26 -5.47
N GLY A 92 10.60 -6.08 -5.51
CA GLY A 92 10.52 -5.14 -6.61
C GLY A 92 11.01 -3.75 -6.24
N HIS A 93 10.60 -2.77 -7.04
CA HIS A 93 11.04 -1.38 -6.88
C HIS A 93 10.61 -0.78 -5.54
N PHE A 94 9.37 -1.01 -5.10
CA PHE A 94 8.86 -0.42 -3.86
C PHE A 94 9.47 -1.08 -2.61
N GLY A 95 9.71 -2.37 -2.63
CA GLY A 95 10.50 -3.02 -1.58
C GLY A 95 11.91 -2.43 -1.48
N THR A 96 12.53 -2.13 -2.61
CA THR A 96 13.85 -1.49 -2.69
C THR A 96 13.81 -0.05 -2.14
N LEU A 97 12.78 0.74 -2.48
CA LEU A 97 12.61 2.09 -1.94
C LEU A 97 12.39 2.09 -0.42
N TRP A 98 11.62 1.14 0.09
CA TRP A 98 11.40 1.01 1.54
C TRP A 98 12.70 0.69 2.27
N LYS A 99 13.49 -0.25 1.72
CA LYS A 99 14.85 -0.53 2.22
C LYS A 99 15.71 0.72 2.27
N GLN A 100 15.78 1.50 1.17
CA GLN A 100 16.58 2.73 1.11
C GLN A 100 16.13 3.76 2.15
N LEU A 101 14.81 3.89 2.36
CA LEU A 101 14.26 4.76 3.38
C LEU A 101 14.68 4.31 4.78
N ALA A 102 14.61 3.01 5.08
CA ALA A 102 15.04 2.44 6.35
C ALA A 102 16.53 2.72 6.62
N GLU A 103 17.38 2.55 5.61
CA GLU A 103 18.81 2.84 5.71
C GLU A 103 19.08 4.33 5.97
N LYS A 104 18.35 5.24 5.32
CA LYS A 104 18.44 6.69 5.57
C LYS A 104 18.06 7.08 6.99
N LEU A 105 17.19 6.31 7.63
CA LEU A 105 16.84 6.50 9.04
C LEU A 105 17.85 5.92 10.02
N GLY A 106 18.95 5.35 9.52
CA GLY A 106 20.00 4.76 10.36
C GLY A 106 19.67 3.34 10.86
N LEU A 107 18.72 2.65 10.23
CA LEU A 107 18.43 1.26 10.52
C LEU A 107 19.39 0.33 9.77
N GLN A 108 19.63 -0.85 10.33
CA GLN A 108 20.40 -1.90 9.68
C GLN A 108 19.46 -2.85 8.96
N VAL A 109 19.56 -2.92 7.64
CA VAL A 109 18.67 -3.77 6.83
C VAL A 109 19.34 -5.08 6.49
N ASP A 110 18.74 -6.18 6.95
CA ASP A 110 19.04 -7.53 6.46
C ASP A 110 18.23 -7.70 5.17
N TRP A 111 18.91 -7.54 4.04
CA TRP A 111 18.29 -7.53 2.71
C TRP A 111 18.36 -8.87 2.03
N ILE A 112 17.21 -9.44 1.69
CA ILE A 112 17.12 -10.73 1.02
C ILE A 112 16.86 -10.50 -0.46
N PRO A 113 17.81 -10.84 -1.35
CA PRO A 113 17.65 -10.61 -2.77
C PRO A 113 16.55 -11.46 -3.39
N GLY A 114 15.94 -10.97 -4.45
CA GLY A 114 14.89 -11.64 -5.21
C GLY A 114 14.98 -11.33 -6.71
N ASN A 115 14.16 -12.02 -7.48
CA ASN A 115 14.16 -11.97 -8.95
C ASN A 115 13.10 -11.03 -9.55
N TRP A 116 12.31 -10.36 -8.73
CA TRP A 116 11.19 -9.48 -9.13
C TRP A 116 10.05 -10.21 -9.86
N ARG A 117 9.97 -11.52 -9.72
CA ARG A 117 8.96 -12.37 -10.34
C ARG A 117 8.22 -13.27 -9.35
N GLU A 118 8.70 -13.35 -8.12
CA GLU A 118 8.15 -14.18 -7.06
C GLU A 118 7.96 -13.38 -5.78
N GLY A 119 6.95 -13.76 -4.99
CA GLY A 119 6.69 -13.20 -3.67
C GLY A 119 7.68 -13.68 -2.61
N VAL A 120 7.51 -13.16 -1.40
CA VAL A 120 8.30 -13.58 -0.24
C VAL A 120 8.00 -15.04 0.08
N ASN A 121 9.07 -15.86 0.20
CA ASN A 121 8.94 -17.25 0.60
C ASN A 121 8.76 -17.34 2.12
N PRO A 122 7.62 -17.85 2.63
CA PRO A 122 7.39 -18.00 4.06
C PRO A 122 8.41 -18.88 4.78
N ASP A 123 8.88 -19.95 4.12
CA ASP A 123 9.88 -20.86 4.69
C ASP A 123 11.21 -20.14 4.92
N LYS A 124 11.56 -19.23 4.03
CA LYS A 124 12.78 -18.41 4.18
C LYS A 124 12.65 -17.44 5.35
N VAL A 125 11.48 -16.87 5.57
CA VAL A 125 11.22 -16.01 6.73
C VAL A 125 11.41 -16.80 8.02
N GLU A 126 10.84 -18.00 8.13
CA GLU A 126 11.00 -18.87 9.29
C GLU A 126 12.47 -19.25 9.53
N GLU A 127 13.18 -19.65 8.48
CA GLU A 127 14.60 -19.98 8.54
C GLU A 127 15.44 -18.82 9.11
N LEU A 128 15.23 -17.62 8.57
CA LEU A 128 16.00 -16.44 8.99
C LEU A 128 15.70 -16.02 10.43
N LEU A 129 14.45 -16.10 10.86
CA LEU A 129 14.06 -15.77 12.23
C LEU A 129 14.56 -16.83 13.20
N ASN A 130 14.52 -18.11 12.84
CA ASN A 130 15.10 -19.19 13.66
C ASN A 130 16.63 -19.06 13.80
N ALA A 131 17.30 -18.56 12.78
CA ALA A 131 18.76 -18.32 12.82
C ALA A 131 19.15 -17.14 13.70
N ASP A 132 18.24 -16.19 13.92
CA ASP A 132 18.43 -15.01 14.76
C ASP A 132 18.15 -15.35 16.24
N ARG A 133 19.02 -16.18 16.83
CA ARG A 133 18.86 -16.69 18.20
C ARG A 133 18.92 -15.60 19.26
N ASP A 134 19.68 -14.55 19.00
CA ASP A 134 19.82 -13.40 19.90
C ASP A 134 18.70 -12.37 19.73
N GLN A 135 17.74 -12.64 18.84
CA GLN A 135 16.56 -11.80 18.59
C GLN A 135 16.93 -10.34 18.28
N GLN A 136 17.90 -10.16 17.41
CA GLN A 136 18.39 -8.83 16.99
C GLN A 136 17.50 -8.19 15.91
N ILE A 137 16.70 -8.98 15.19
CA ILE A 137 15.74 -8.48 14.21
C ILE A 137 14.54 -7.90 14.95
N HIS A 138 14.30 -6.60 14.81
CA HIS A 138 13.20 -5.89 15.49
C HIS A 138 11.91 -5.87 14.66
N ALA A 139 12.02 -5.93 13.33
CA ALA A 139 10.87 -5.93 12.43
C ALA A 139 11.12 -6.77 11.18
N VAL A 140 10.06 -7.40 10.70
CA VAL A 140 9.98 -8.04 9.39
C VAL A 140 9.05 -7.19 8.53
N CYS A 141 9.55 -6.66 7.41
CA CYS A 141 8.82 -5.75 6.54
C CYS A 141 8.56 -6.43 5.19
N VAL A 142 7.30 -6.56 4.81
CA VAL A 142 6.87 -7.24 3.58
C VAL A 142 5.93 -6.35 2.78
N VAL A 143 6.16 -6.23 1.48
CA VAL A 143 5.20 -5.63 0.54
C VAL A 143 4.19 -6.69 0.14
N HIS A 144 2.91 -6.50 0.49
CA HIS A 144 1.83 -7.44 0.18
C HIS A 144 1.64 -7.59 -1.33
N ASN A 145 1.55 -6.47 -2.03
CA ASN A 145 1.35 -6.42 -3.47
C ASN A 145 2.37 -5.47 -4.08
N GLU A 146 3.39 -6.02 -4.71
CA GLU A 146 4.46 -5.22 -5.31
C GLU A 146 3.97 -4.57 -6.61
N THR A 147 3.73 -3.29 -6.55
CA THR A 147 3.15 -2.51 -7.66
C THR A 147 4.01 -2.56 -8.92
N ALA A 148 5.32 -2.61 -8.77
CA ALA A 148 6.25 -2.63 -9.91
C ALA A 148 6.22 -3.95 -10.69
N THR A 149 5.83 -5.06 -10.04
CA THR A 149 6.01 -6.41 -10.59
C THR A 149 4.72 -7.19 -10.77
N GLY A 150 3.62 -6.74 -10.16
CA GLY A 150 2.35 -7.48 -10.17
C GLY A 150 2.40 -8.79 -9.38
N VAL A 151 3.30 -8.90 -8.41
CA VAL A 151 3.48 -10.09 -7.57
C VAL A 151 2.91 -9.83 -6.18
N THR A 152 2.07 -10.76 -5.73
CA THR A 152 1.43 -10.74 -4.40
C THR A 152 2.09 -11.76 -3.50
N SER A 153 2.50 -11.34 -2.30
CA SER A 153 2.99 -12.23 -1.24
C SER A 153 1.83 -12.70 -0.36
N ASP A 154 1.88 -13.95 0.09
CA ASP A 154 0.88 -14.54 0.99
C ASP A 154 1.15 -14.12 2.44
N ILE A 155 0.48 -13.07 2.89
CA ILE A 155 0.69 -12.50 4.24
C ILE A 155 0.23 -13.48 5.33
N ALA A 156 -0.84 -14.22 5.12
CA ALA A 156 -1.31 -15.22 6.08
C ALA A 156 -0.26 -16.34 6.27
N ALA A 157 0.34 -16.82 5.19
CA ALA A 157 1.40 -17.83 5.25
C ALA A 157 2.67 -17.29 5.92
N ILE A 158 3.03 -16.05 5.64
CA ILE A 158 4.18 -15.39 6.28
C ILE A 158 3.92 -15.22 7.78
N ARG A 159 2.70 -14.81 8.19
CA ARG A 159 2.35 -14.76 9.63
C ARG A 159 2.52 -16.13 10.31
N LYS A 160 2.06 -17.19 9.68
CA LYS A 160 2.25 -18.55 10.21
C LYS A 160 3.72 -18.92 10.36
N ALA A 161 4.56 -18.53 9.40
CA ALA A 161 6.01 -18.75 9.48
C ALA A 161 6.65 -17.98 10.64
N VAL A 162 6.27 -16.71 10.84
CA VAL A 162 6.72 -15.91 11.99
C VAL A 162 6.28 -16.56 13.30
N ASP A 163 5.04 -17.02 13.39
CA ASP A 163 4.51 -17.69 14.60
C ASP A 163 5.27 -18.99 14.91
N ARG A 164 5.57 -19.82 13.89
CA ARG A 164 6.35 -21.04 14.07
C ARG A 164 7.77 -20.77 14.58
N SER A 165 8.36 -19.66 14.18
CA SER A 165 9.68 -19.25 14.64
C SER A 165 9.69 -18.80 16.12
N THR A 166 8.52 -18.45 16.66
CA THR A 166 8.36 -17.85 18.00
C THR A 166 9.14 -16.55 18.20
N HIS A 167 9.59 -15.92 17.13
CA HIS A 167 10.38 -14.70 17.16
C HIS A 167 9.50 -13.47 17.50
N PRO A 168 9.98 -12.56 18.39
CA PRO A 168 9.18 -11.41 18.84
C PRO A 168 9.18 -10.20 17.89
N ALA A 169 9.80 -10.29 16.72
CA ALA A 169 9.86 -9.18 15.77
C ALA A 169 8.47 -8.64 15.43
N LEU A 170 8.37 -7.33 15.24
CA LEU A 170 7.19 -6.70 14.69
C LEU A 170 6.99 -7.15 13.23
N PHE A 171 5.74 -7.32 12.82
CA PHE A 171 5.39 -7.62 11.44
C PHE A 171 4.77 -6.39 10.79
N MET A 172 5.44 -5.83 9.79
CA MET A 172 5.01 -4.65 9.04
C MET A 172 4.70 -5.01 7.60
N VAL A 173 3.55 -4.57 7.12
CA VAL A 173 3.07 -4.90 5.78
C VAL A 173 2.67 -3.65 5.03
N ASP A 174 3.22 -3.48 3.83
CA ASP A 174 2.82 -2.46 2.88
C ASP A 174 1.65 -2.99 2.04
N THR A 175 0.51 -2.33 2.13
CA THR A 175 -0.71 -2.63 1.38
C THR A 175 -1.11 -1.50 0.44
N ILE A 176 -0.17 -0.66 0.03
CA ILE A 176 -0.47 0.56 -0.75
C ILE A 176 -1.28 0.22 -1.99
N SER A 177 -0.94 -0.82 -2.73
CA SER A 177 -1.69 -1.21 -3.94
C SER A 177 -2.61 -2.42 -3.77
N SER A 178 -2.82 -2.90 -2.56
CA SER A 178 -3.72 -4.02 -2.27
C SER A 178 -4.95 -3.64 -1.43
N LEU A 179 -4.81 -2.68 -0.51
CA LEU A 179 -5.91 -2.31 0.39
C LEU A 179 -7.15 -1.89 -0.41
N ALA A 180 -8.31 -2.36 0.00
CA ALA A 180 -9.60 -2.13 -0.64
C ALA A 180 -9.70 -2.65 -2.09
N SER A 181 -8.76 -3.46 -2.54
CA SER A 181 -8.79 -4.14 -3.84
C SER A 181 -8.68 -5.65 -3.70
N MET A 182 -7.93 -6.10 -2.70
CA MET A 182 -7.70 -7.51 -2.38
C MET A 182 -7.99 -7.74 -0.91
N ASP A 183 -8.37 -8.97 -0.55
CA ASP A 183 -8.62 -9.32 0.86
C ASP A 183 -7.36 -9.10 1.70
N TYR A 184 -7.54 -8.33 2.76
CA TYR A 184 -6.48 -8.02 3.72
C TYR A 184 -7.07 -7.95 5.13
N ARG A 185 -6.41 -8.59 6.10
CA ARG A 185 -6.95 -8.80 7.44
C ARG A 185 -5.92 -8.45 8.51
N HIS A 186 -5.87 -7.18 8.87
CA HIS A 186 -4.86 -6.65 9.81
C HIS A 186 -4.83 -7.41 11.13
N ASP A 187 -5.99 -7.56 11.79
CA ASP A 187 -6.04 -8.22 13.10
C ASP A 187 -5.88 -9.74 12.98
N GLU A 188 -6.59 -10.39 12.06
CA GLU A 188 -6.55 -11.85 11.90
C GLU A 188 -5.16 -12.35 11.54
N TRP A 189 -4.46 -11.61 10.70
CA TRP A 189 -3.08 -11.93 10.32
C TRP A 189 -2.04 -11.36 11.27
N LYS A 190 -2.46 -10.80 12.40
CA LYS A 190 -1.60 -10.26 13.46
C LYS A 190 -0.50 -9.36 12.92
N VAL A 191 -0.85 -8.50 11.98
CA VAL A 191 0.07 -7.48 11.47
C VAL A 191 0.19 -6.39 12.51
N ASP A 192 1.41 -5.96 12.79
CA ASP A 192 1.66 -4.94 13.81
C ASP A 192 1.54 -3.53 13.23
N VAL A 193 2.06 -3.30 12.04
CA VAL A 193 1.93 -2.04 11.31
C VAL A 193 1.53 -2.33 9.87
N THR A 194 0.39 -1.80 9.47
CA THR A 194 -0.02 -1.80 8.07
C THR A 194 0.17 -0.39 7.48
N VAL A 195 0.75 -0.34 6.29
CA VAL A 195 0.97 0.90 5.53
C VAL A 195 0.04 0.92 4.33
N ALA A 196 -0.65 2.04 4.12
CA ALA A 196 -1.50 2.24 2.95
C ALA A 196 -1.49 3.71 2.49
N GLY A 197 -2.04 3.97 1.31
CA GLY A 197 -2.18 5.29 0.72
C GLY A 197 -3.55 5.49 0.09
N SER A 198 -3.91 6.73 -0.20
CA SER A 198 -5.27 7.09 -0.65
C SER A 198 -5.53 6.89 -2.14
N GLN A 199 -4.50 6.88 -2.99
CA GLN A 199 -4.64 6.99 -4.45
C GLN A 199 -4.75 5.65 -5.20
N LYS A 200 -4.97 4.56 -4.51
CA LYS A 200 -5.12 3.21 -5.05
C LYS A 200 -6.55 2.70 -4.82
N GLY A 201 -6.72 1.63 -4.09
CA GLY A 201 -8.03 1.02 -3.86
C GLY A 201 -9.05 1.91 -3.16
N LEU A 202 -8.62 2.92 -2.43
CA LEU A 202 -9.53 3.90 -1.82
C LEU A 202 -10.05 4.96 -2.81
N MET A 203 -9.60 4.95 -4.05
CA MET A 203 -10.16 5.77 -5.15
C MET A 203 -10.03 7.28 -4.98
N LEU A 204 -9.22 7.74 -4.04
CA LEU A 204 -8.94 9.15 -3.79
C LEU A 204 -7.79 9.67 -4.67
N PRO A 205 -7.64 11.00 -4.80
CA PRO A 205 -6.34 11.56 -5.20
C PRO A 205 -5.24 11.22 -4.20
N PRO A 206 -3.95 11.31 -4.59
CA PRO A 206 -2.85 11.27 -3.64
C PRO A 206 -2.99 12.33 -2.55
N GLY A 207 -2.50 12.06 -1.34
CA GLY A 207 -2.42 13.06 -0.29
C GLY A 207 -2.77 12.57 1.11
N LEU A 208 -3.30 11.36 1.26
CA LEU A 208 -3.48 10.72 2.57
C LEU A 208 -2.72 9.41 2.62
N SER A 209 -2.16 9.12 3.79
CA SER A 209 -1.51 7.86 4.11
C SER A 209 -2.00 7.33 5.44
N PHE A 210 -1.84 6.02 5.67
CA PHE A 210 -2.44 5.34 6.81
C PHE A 210 -1.47 4.37 7.46
N ASN A 211 -1.52 4.33 8.80
CA ASN A 211 -0.96 3.25 9.59
C ASN A 211 -2.08 2.62 10.43
N ALA A 212 -2.40 1.36 10.17
CA ALA A 212 -3.12 0.54 11.13
C ALA A 212 -2.10 -0.07 12.09
N VAL A 213 -2.35 -0.02 13.39
CA VAL A 213 -1.35 -0.36 14.41
C VAL A 213 -1.91 -1.32 15.44
N SER A 214 -1.14 -2.35 15.78
CA SER A 214 -1.48 -3.32 16.82
C SER A 214 -1.12 -2.79 18.23
N ASP A 215 -1.66 -3.43 19.27
CA ASP A 215 -1.23 -3.15 20.63
C ASP A 215 0.27 -3.38 20.83
N LYS A 216 0.83 -4.40 20.18
CA LYS A 216 2.27 -4.69 20.22
C LYS A 216 3.09 -3.55 19.59
N ALA A 217 2.63 -2.98 18.47
CA ALA A 217 3.26 -1.81 17.85
C ALA A 217 3.18 -0.57 18.75
N LEU A 218 2.03 -0.35 19.40
CA LEU A 218 1.86 0.77 20.35
C LEU A 218 2.77 0.63 21.57
N LYS A 219 2.95 -0.57 22.09
CA LYS A 219 3.91 -0.82 23.18
C LYS A 219 5.35 -0.59 22.72
N ALA A 220 5.69 -1.00 21.52
CA ALA A 220 7.00 -0.72 20.93
C ALA A 220 7.26 0.78 20.80
N SER A 221 6.22 1.56 20.48
CA SER A 221 6.35 3.02 20.32
C SER A 221 6.69 3.75 21.62
N GLU A 222 6.33 3.21 22.76
CA GLU A 222 6.70 3.77 24.07
C GLU A 222 8.21 3.74 24.33
N LYS A 223 8.92 2.82 23.69
CA LYS A 223 10.37 2.59 23.87
C LYS A 223 11.22 3.01 22.67
N ALA A 224 10.59 3.32 21.56
CA ALA A 224 11.28 3.68 20.34
C ALA A 224 11.95 5.06 20.46
N GLU A 225 13.20 5.16 19.99
CA GLU A 225 14.04 6.35 20.15
C GLU A 225 14.34 7.07 18.86
N LEU A 226 13.90 6.59 17.68
CA LEU A 226 14.06 7.34 16.45
C LEU A 226 13.33 8.68 16.55
N PRO A 227 13.96 9.79 16.13
CA PRO A 227 13.35 11.11 16.18
C PRO A 227 12.06 11.15 15.34
N ARG A 228 11.01 11.70 15.92
CA ARG A 228 9.74 11.93 15.27
C ARG A 228 9.06 13.16 15.83
N ALA A 229 8.85 14.15 15.02
CA ALA A 229 8.06 15.33 15.39
C ALA A 229 6.68 15.28 14.74
N TYR A 230 6.63 15.30 13.41
CA TYR A 230 5.37 15.25 12.66
C TYR A 230 4.71 13.87 12.65
N TRP A 231 5.49 12.81 12.49
CA TRP A 231 5.01 11.42 12.42
C TRP A 231 4.68 10.79 13.78
N ASN A 232 4.24 11.57 14.76
CA ASN A 232 4.06 11.12 16.13
C ASN A 232 2.69 10.45 16.32
N TRP A 233 2.67 9.13 16.50
CA TRP A 233 1.44 8.38 16.74
C TRP A 233 0.75 8.75 18.05
N GLU A 234 1.50 8.97 19.13
CA GLU A 234 0.92 9.30 20.45
C GLU A 234 0.14 10.61 20.37
N GLU A 235 0.73 11.66 19.82
CA GLU A 235 0.05 12.95 19.64
C GLU A 235 -1.19 12.82 18.73
N MET A 236 -1.08 12.04 17.66
CA MET A 236 -2.19 11.82 16.74
C MET A 236 -3.34 11.08 17.44
N LEU A 237 -3.05 9.99 18.15
CA LEU A 237 -4.07 9.21 18.86
C LEU A 237 -4.75 10.00 19.97
N ASN A 238 -3.99 10.76 20.76
CA ASN A 238 -4.54 11.62 21.81
C ASN A 238 -5.50 12.67 21.22
N SER A 239 -5.14 13.25 20.08
CA SER A 239 -6.01 14.20 19.37
C SER A 239 -7.26 13.53 18.78
N ASN A 240 -7.08 12.34 18.19
CA ASN A 240 -8.17 11.58 17.57
C ASN A 240 -9.21 11.11 18.59
N GLU A 241 -8.84 10.87 19.84
CA GLU A 241 -9.80 10.59 20.92
C GLU A 241 -10.80 11.74 21.12
N GLN A 242 -10.38 12.97 20.84
CA GLN A 242 -11.23 14.18 20.88
C GLN A 242 -11.87 14.48 19.51
N SER A 243 -11.70 13.59 18.53
CA SER A 243 -12.17 13.76 17.15
C SER A 243 -11.58 14.99 16.45
N VAL A 244 -10.33 15.28 16.71
CA VAL A 244 -9.53 16.34 16.08
C VAL A 244 -8.14 15.80 15.70
N PHE A 245 -7.35 16.62 15.02
CA PHE A 245 -5.96 16.32 14.66
C PHE A 245 -5.00 17.27 15.41
N PRO A 246 -3.76 16.88 15.67
CA PRO A 246 -2.80 17.73 16.37
C PRO A 246 -2.35 18.92 15.53
N SER A 247 -2.41 18.81 14.20
CA SER A 247 -2.13 19.88 13.24
C SER A 247 -3.25 19.96 12.20
N THR A 248 -3.27 21.01 11.40
CA THR A 248 -4.32 21.22 10.41
C THR A 248 -4.45 20.04 9.46
N PRO A 249 -5.61 19.36 9.42
CA PRO A 249 -5.80 18.20 8.56
C PRO A 249 -6.12 18.59 7.13
N ALA A 250 -5.99 17.65 6.22
CA ALA A 250 -6.40 17.78 4.82
C ALA A 250 -7.92 17.60 4.69
N THR A 251 -8.70 18.57 5.17
CA THR A 251 -10.15 18.47 5.37
C THR A 251 -10.89 18.01 4.10
N ASN A 252 -10.58 18.60 2.95
CA ASN A 252 -11.28 18.25 1.71
C ASN A 252 -10.96 16.82 1.26
N LEU A 253 -9.75 16.34 1.47
CA LEU A 253 -9.42 14.93 1.24
C LEU A 253 -10.17 14.00 2.20
N LEU A 254 -10.43 14.41 3.43
CA LEU A 254 -11.23 13.64 4.38
C LEU A 254 -12.71 13.56 3.95
N TYR A 255 -13.28 14.60 3.32
CA TYR A 255 -14.58 14.48 2.67
C TYR A 255 -14.59 13.41 1.58
N GLY A 256 -13.56 13.41 0.75
CA GLY A 256 -13.39 12.38 -0.27
C GLY A 256 -13.23 10.99 0.32
N LEU A 257 -12.48 10.87 1.40
CA LEU A 257 -12.30 9.59 2.12
C LEU A 257 -13.63 9.07 2.67
N LYS A 258 -14.41 9.92 3.31
CA LYS A 258 -15.77 9.56 3.77
C LYS A 258 -16.60 8.98 2.63
N GLU A 259 -16.63 9.63 1.49
CA GLU A 259 -17.40 9.18 0.32
C GLU A 259 -16.86 7.85 -0.24
N ALA A 260 -15.54 7.69 -0.30
CA ALA A 260 -14.91 6.43 -0.69
C ALA A 260 -15.31 5.27 0.23
N LEU A 261 -15.31 5.51 1.54
CA LEU A 261 -15.73 4.51 2.54
C LEU A 261 -17.22 4.15 2.38
N ILE A 262 -18.08 5.11 2.07
CA ILE A 262 -19.51 4.87 1.78
C ILE A 262 -19.64 4.00 0.52
N LEU A 263 -18.92 4.30 -0.56
CA LEU A 263 -18.94 3.51 -1.81
C LEU A 263 -18.52 2.06 -1.57
N LEU A 264 -17.46 1.86 -0.80
CA LEU A 264 -16.99 0.52 -0.46
C LEU A 264 -18.01 -0.25 0.39
N GLN A 265 -18.69 0.45 1.31
CA GLN A 265 -19.72 -0.15 2.14
C GLN A 265 -20.99 -0.50 1.33
N GLU A 266 -21.40 0.36 0.40
CA GLU A 266 -22.57 0.12 -0.47
C GLU A 266 -22.38 -1.12 -1.33
N GLU A 267 -21.20 -1.31 -1.92
CA GLU A 267 -20.86 -2.50 -2.70
C GLU A 267 -20.60 -3.72 -1.80
N GLY A 268 -19.98 -3.50 -0.64
CA GLY A 268 -19.47 -4.53 0.25
C GLY A 268 -18.07 -5.01 -0.14
N LEU A 269 -17.15 -5.12 0.82
CA LEU A 269 -15.75 -5.43 0.55
C LEU A 269 -15.56 -6.76 -0.20
N ASP A 270 -16.31 -7.80 0.15
CA ASP A 270 -16.20 -9.08 -0.54
C ASP A 270 -16.58 -8.97 -2.02
N GLN A 271 -17.58 -8.16 -2.34
CA GLN A 271 -17.97 -7.89 -3.73
C GLN A 271 -16.92 -7.03 -4.45
N VAL A 272 -16.31 -6.06 -3.77
CA VAL A 272 -15.20 -5.28 -4.31
C VAL A 272 -14.03 -6.20 -4.68
N PHE A 273 -13.65 -7.12 -3.81
CA PHE A 273 -12.57 -8.08 -4.08
C PHE A 273 -12.92 -9.03 -5.22
N ALA A 274 -14.16 -9.52 -5.27
CA ALA A 274 -14.63 -10.38 -6.36
C ALA A 274 -14.61 -9.66 -7.71
N ARG A 275 -15.02 -8.39 -7.75
CA ARG A 275 -14.98 -7.55 -8.96
C ARG A 275 -13.55 -7.34 -9.44
N HIS A 276 -12.62 -7.01 -8.56
CA HIS A 276 -11.20 -6.87 -8.91
C HIS A 276 -10.62 -8.17 -9.45
N ARG A 277 -10.92 -9.30 -8.82
CA ARG A 277 -10.47 -10.61 -9.29
C ARG A 277 -11.00 -10.92 -10.69
N GLN A 278 -12.29 -10.71 -10.92
CA GLN A 278 -12.91 -10.94 -12.22
C GLN A 278 -12.27 -10.10 -13.33
N LEU A 279 -12.04 -8.81 -13.08
CA LEU A 279 -11.40 -7.91 -14.04
C LEU A 279 -9.93 -8.29 -14.27
N ALA A 280 -9.22 -8.70 -13.23
CA ALA A 280 -7.85 -9.18 -13.34
C ALA A 280 -7.76 -10.47 -14.14
N GLU A 281 -8.65 -11.42 -13.90
CA GLU A 281 -8.73 -12.67 -14.69
C GLU A 281 -9.01 -12.41 -16.16
N ALA A 282 -9.94 -11.51 -16.47
CA ALA A 282 -10.23 -11.11 -17.87
C ALA A 282 -9.00 -10.49 -18.53
N THR A 283 -8.27 -9.63 -17.81
CA THR A 283 -7.04 -9.02 -18.31
C THR A 283 -5.96 -10.07 -18.57
N ARG A 284 -5.76 -11.01 -17.64
CA ARG A 284 -4.80 -12.12 -17.80
C ARG A 284 -5.15 -13.01 -19.00
N MET A 285 -6.42 -13.30 -19.21
CA MET A 285 -6.88 -14.05 -20.38
C MET A 285 -6.54 -13.32 -21.69
N ALA A 286 -6.74 -12.01 -21.72
CA ALA A 286 -6.36 -11.21 -22.89
C ALA A 286 -4.85 -11.25 -23.14
N VAL A 287 -4.03 -11.09 -22.10
CA VAL A 287 -2.56 -11.18 -22.19
C VAL A 287 -2.12 -12.53 -22.76
N GLN A 288 -2.71 -13.62 -22.27
CA GLN A 288 -2.45 -14.96 -22.79
C GLN A 288 -2.89 -15.11 -24.25
N GLY A 289 -4.07 -14.56 -24.60
CA GLY A 289 -4.57 -14.55 -25.97
C GLY A 289 -3.68 -13.79 -26.95
N TRP A 290 -2.92 -12.82 -26.46
CA TRP A 290 -1.91 -12.08 -27.24
C TRP A 290 -0.55 -12.77 -27.27
N ASN A 291 -0.40 -13.94 -26.67
CA ASN A 291 0.87 -14.66 -26.50
C ASN A 291 1.92 -13.84 -25.77
N LEU A 292 1.50 -12.98 -24.83
CA LEU A 292 2.39 -12.24 -23.94
C LEU A 292 2.55 -12.97 -22.61
N GLU A 293 3.69 -12.75 -21.95
CA GLU A 293 4.05 -13.39 -20.70
C GLU A 293 3.72 -12.48 -19.51
N MET A 294 3.15 -13.06 -18.45
CA MET A 294 3.00 -12.40 -17.16
C MET A 294 4.37 -12.22 -16.51
N ASN A 295 4.58 -11.08 -15.84
CA ASN A 295 5.81 -10.91 -15.07
C ASN A 295 5.89 -11.86 -13.88
N ALA A 296 4.79 -12.04 -13.14
CA ALA A 296 4.74 -13.03 -12.06
C ALA A 296 4.85 -14.45 -12.60
N LEU A 297 5.73 -15.27 -11.98
CA LEU A 297 5.97 -16.66 -12.40
C LEU A 297 4.85 -17.60 -11.96
N ASN A 298 4.32 -17.40 -10.76
CA ASN A 298 3.41 -18.32 -10.11
C ASN A 298 1.98 -17.77 -10.13
N SER A 299 1.01 -18.54 -10.62
CA SER A 299 -0.38 -18.09 -10.72
C SER A 299 -1.02 -17.74 -9.37
N HIS A 300 -0.59 -18.40 -8.28
CA HIS A 300 -1.08 -18.10 -6.93
C HIS A 300 -0.54 -16.78 -6.36
N GLU A 301 0.45 -16.18 -7.02
CA GLU A 301 1.03 -14.88 -6.68
C GLU A 301 0.60 -13.77 -7.64
N TYR A 302 -0.33 -14.03 -8.56
CA TYR A 302 -0.88 -12.99 -9.43
C TYR A 302 -1.64 -11.94 -8.64
N SER A 303 -1.37 -10.66 -8.95
CA SER A 303 -2.10 -9.54 -8.38
C SER A 303 -3.51 -9.42 -8.99
N ASP A 304 -4.50 -9.14 -8.16
CA ASP A 304 -5.84 -8.81 -8.61
C ASP A 304 -6.06 -7.30 -8.79
N SER A 305 -5.11 -6.47 -8.39
CA SER A 305 -5.21 -5.01 -8.54
C SER A 305 -4.45 -4.44 -9.73
N LEU A 306 -3.44 -5.16 -10.22
CA LEU A 306 -2.66 -4.77 -11.39
C LEU A 306 -2.10 -6.00 -12.12
N THR A 307 -1.83 -5.83 -13.41
CA THR A 307 -1.26 -6.87 -14.26
C THR A 307 0.02 -6.34 -14.90
N ALA A 308 1.16 -6.92 -14.54
CA ALA A 308 2.45 -6.59 -15.15
C ALA A 308 2.75 -7.57 -16.27
N VAL A 309 2.95 -7.05 -17.47
CA VAL A 309 3.11 -7.83 -18.71
C VAL A 309 4.52 -7.65 -19.26
N ARG A 310 5.20 -8.74 -19.53
CA ARG A 310 6.53 -8.70 -20.13
C ARG A 310 6.45 -8.49 -21.63
N MET A 311 7.25 -7.54 -22.13
CA MET A 311 7.43 -7.40 -23.57
C MET A 311 8.30 -8.54 -24.10
N PRO A 312 8.00 -9.03 -25.32
CA PRO A 312 8.89 -9.97 -26.01
C PRO A 312 10.28 -9.38 -26.21
N GLU A 313 11.27 -10.26 -26.30
CA GLU A 313 12.65 -9.85 -26.57
C GLU A 313 12.75 -9.01 -27.85
N GLY A 314 13.55 -7.94 -27.82
CA GLY A 314 13.72 -7.01 -28.94
C GLY A 314 12.66 -5.92 -29.02
N HIS A 315 11.68 -5.88 -28.12
CA HIS A 315 10.65 -4.84 -28.06
C HIS A 315 10.78 -4.00 -26.80
N ASP A 316 10.53 -2.70 -26.93
CA ASP A 316 10.58 -1.73 -25.83
C ASP A 316 9.16 -1.44 -25.31
N ALA A 317 8.92 -1.73 -24.03
CA ALA A 317 7.63 -1.46 -23.39
C ALA A 317 7.29 0.04 -23.36
N ASP A 318 8.27 0.92 -23.21
CA ASP A 318 8.03 2.36 -23.17
C ASP A 318 7.61 2.90 -24.54
N GLN A 319 8.18 2.36 -25.62
CA GLN A 319 7.73 2.69 -26.98
C GLN A 319 6.30 2.19 -27.23
N PHE A 320 5.96 0.99 -26.78
CA PHE A 320 4.61 0.44 -26.86
C PHE A 320 3.60 1.33 -26.12
N ARG A 321 3.91 1.74 -24.88
CA ARG A 321 3.07 2.63 -24.09
C ARG A 321 2.82 3.98 -24.79
N LYS A 322 3.86 4.53 -25.42
CA LYS A 322 3.74 5.76 -26.21
C LYS A 322 2.74 5.61 -27.35
N VAL A 323 2.83 4.52 -28.11
CA VAL A 323 1.90 4.23 -29.23
C VAL A 323 0.46 4.12 -28.72
N VAL A 324 0.25 3.45 -27.56
CA VAL A 324 -1.08 3.32 -26.95
C VAL A 324 -1.62 4.68 -26.50
N LEU A 325 -0.80 5.50 -25.89
CA LEU A 325 -1.19 6.85 -25.46
C LEU A 325 -1.59 7.72 -26.65
N GLU A 326 -0.76 7.74 -27.68
CA GLU A 326 -0.97 8.60 -28.87
C GLU A 326 -2.20 8.19 -29.70
N ASN A 327 -2.49 6.89 -29.78
CA ASN A 327 -3.58 6.41 -30.63
C ASN A 327 -4.91 6.19 -29.88
N PHE A 328 -4.88 5.91 -28.58
CA PHE A 328 -6.08 5.52 -27.82
C PHE A 328 -6.37 6.40 -26.60
N ASN A 329 -5.53 7.40 -26.32
CA ASN A 329 -5.66 8.25 -25.14
C ASN A 329 -5.73 7.44 -23.83
N VAL A 330 -4.94 6.37 -23.73
CA VAL A 330 -4.83 5.48 -22.58
C VAL A 330 -3.40 5.48 -22.06
N SER A 331 -3.23 5.80 -20.78
CA SER A 331 -1.94 5.67 -20.10
C SER A 331 -1.80 4.27 -19.53
N LEU A 332 -0.83 3.51 -19.99
CA LEU A 332 -0.41 2.24 -19.40
C LEU A 332 0.72 2.47 -18.38
N GLY A 333 0.81 1.60 -17.38
CA GLY A 333 1.89 1.62 -16.39
C GLY A 333 3.26 1.37 -17.04
N ASN A 334 4.28 1.99 -16.47
CA ASN A 334 5.67 1.78 -16.93
C ASN A 334 6.41 0.80 -16.02
N GLY A 335 7.35 0.07 -16.58
CA GLY A 335 8.33 -0.67 -15.82
C GLY A 335 9.22 0.28 -15.00
N LEU A 336 9.55 -0.14 -13.77
CA LEU A 336 10.36 0.64 -12.86
C LEU A 336 11.67 -0.10 -12.53
N GLY A 337 12.73 0.67 -12.27
CA GLY A 337 14.02 0.11 -11.86
C GLY A 337 14.57 -0.93 -12.87
N LYS A 338 14.85 -2.14 -12.39
CA LYS A 338 15.47 -3.22 -13.17
C LYS A 338 14.64 -3.69 -14.38
N ILE A 339 13.32 -3.43 -14.38
CA ILE A 339 12.40 -3.89 -15.44
C ILE A 339 11.88 -2.74 -16.30
N GLN A 340 12.49 -1.56 -16.20
CA GLN A 340 12.19 -0.43 -17.08
C GLN A 340 12.39 -0.82 -18.53
N GLY A 341 11.41 -0.48 -19.41
CA GLY A 341 11.41 -0.82 -20.84
C GLY A 341 11.13 -2.29 -21.14
N LYS A 342 11.03 -3.15 -20.12
CA LYS A 342 10.82 -4.61 -20.28
C LYS A 342 9.39 -5.04 -19.92
N VAL A 343 8.69 -4.26 -19.15
CA VAL A 343 7.35 -4.55 -18.58
C VAL A 343 6.47 -3.32 -18.72
N PHE A 344 5.19 -3.57 -18.95
CA PHE A 344 4.14 -2.54 -18.85
C PHE A 344 2.96 -3.01 -18.02
#